data_57aa8aba8e3a9eb0026077bb90ae983e
#
_entry.id   57aa8aba8e3a9eb0026077bb90ae983e
#
_cell.length_a   1.000
_cell.length_b   1.000
_cell.length_c   1.000
_cell.angle_alpha   90.00
_cell.angle_beta   90.00
_cell.angle_gamma   90.00
#
_symmetry.space_group_name_H-M   'P 1'
#
loop_
_entity.id
_entity.type
_entity.pdbx_description
1 polymer ?
#
loop_
_entity_poly.entity_id
_entity_poly.type
_entity_poly.pdbx_seq_one_letter_code
_entity_poly.pdbx_strand_id
1 'polypeptide(L)'
;CLVGSEMCIRDSIHQGRHIEIQVLGDAHGNVIHLGERECSVQRRHQKVLEEAPSPLVDPEMRAAMGAQAVGLAKEVGYRSAGTVEFIVSQDKEFYFLEMNTRLQVEHPVTEMITGLDLVEEMLRVAAGEELRWKQDDIAIDGWSIEARLYAEDPSRNFLPSIGRLRRYAEPAAVSYTHLTLPTIGE
;
A
#
# COMPACT_ATOMS: atom_id res chain seq x y z
N CYS A 1 -4.62 19.27 -16.75
CA CYS A 1 -5.36 19.53 -18.00
C CYS A 1 -4.45 19.20 -19.17
N LEU A 2 -4.90 18.29 -20.03
CA LEU A 2 -4.23 17.99 -21.29
C LEU A 2 -4.36 19.19 -22.23
N VAL A 3 -3.26 19.58 -22.83
CA VAL A 3 -3.21 20.63 -23.84
C VAL A 3 -3.44 19.97 -25.19
N GLY A 4 -4.66 20.05 -25.71
CA GLY A 4 -5.04 19.46 -27.00
C GLY A 4 -6.56 19.38 -27.14
N SER A 5 -7.02 18.81 -28.25
CA SER A 5 -8.45 18.60 -28.54
C SER A 5 -9.09 17.45 -27.75
N GLU A 6 -8.38 16.85 -26.81
CA GLU A 6 -8.89 15.77 -25.98
C GLU A 6 -9.71 16.31 -24.81
N MET A 7 -10.92 15.81 -24.70
CA MET A 7 -11.82 16.13 -23.61
C MET A 7 -11.41 15.33 -22.36
N CYS A 8 -11.15 16.03 -21.26
CA CYS A 8 -10.94 15.37 -19.97
C CYS A 8 -12.27 14.79 -19.48
N ILE A 9 -12.44 13.47 -19.58
CA ILE A 9 -13.61 12.77 -19.09
C ILE A 9 -13.33 12.36 -17.65
N ARG A 10 -14.19 12.80 -16.73
CA ARG A 10 -14.24 12.28 -15.37
C ARG A 10 -15.34 11.23 -15.34
N ASP A 11 -14.95 9.96 -15.27
CA ASP A 11 -15.89 8.86 -15.17
C ASP A 11 -16.07 8.40 -13.72
N SER A 12 -17.12 7.63 -13.46
CA SER A 12 -17.44 7.07 -12.15
C SER A 12 -17.36 5.55 -12.23
N ILE A 13 -16.47 4.95 -11.44
CA ILE A 13 -16.38 3.51 -11.30
C ILE A 13 -17.28 3.09 -10.14
N HIS A 14 -18.39 2.41 -10.48
CA HIS A 14 -19.34 1.95 -9.47
C HIS A 14 -18.79 0.76 -8.70
N GLN A 15 -18.86 0.81 -7.35
CA GLN A 15 -18.32 -0.21 -6.45
C GLN A 15 -16.85 -0.57 -6.75
N GLY A 16 -16.05 0.45 -7.10
CA GLY A 16 -14.62 0.25 -7.34
C GLY A 16 -13.88 -0.25 -6.11
N ARG A 17 -12.91 -1.13 -6.32
CA ARG A 17 -12.01 -1.63 -5.28
C ARG A 17 -10.71 -0.82 -5.31
N HIS A 18 -10.24 -0.45 -4.13
CA HIS A 18 -8.98 0.27 -3.96
C HIS A 18 -7.85 -0.74 -3.78
N ILE A 19 -7.07 -0.92 -4.81
CA ILE A 19 -5.91 -1.82 -4.83
C ILE A 19 -4.65 -0.99 -5.03
N GLU A 20 -3.60 -1.33 -4.30
CA GLU A 20 -2.35 -0.59 -4.39
C GLU A 20 -1.15 -1.52 -4.53
N ILE A 21 -0.17 -1.10 -5.32
CA ILE A 21 1.06 -1.85 -5.57
C ILE A 21 2.21 -1.20 -4.82
N GLN A 22 2.86 -1.95 -3.93
CA GLN A 22 4.09 -1.52 -3.29
C GLN A 22 5.24 -1.59 -4.28
N VAL A 23 5.95 -0.48 -4.48
CA VAL A 23 7.19 -0.43 -5.26
C VAL A 23 8.37 -0.09 -4.39
N LEU A 24 9.55 -0.53 -4.81
CA LEU A 24 10.83 -0.21 -4.21
C LEU A 24 11.84 0.04 -5.32
N GLY A 25 12.50 1.21 -5.29
CA GLY A 25 13.49 1.60 -6.29
C GLY A 25 14.79 2.08 -5.68
N ASP A 26 15.91 1.85 -6.35
CA ASP A 26 17.24 2.33 -5.95
C ASP A 26 17.76 3.49 -6.81
N ALA A 27 18.97 3.93 -6.52
CA ALA A 27 19.64 4.99 -7.28
C ALA A 27 20.27 4.49 -8.59
N HIS A 28 20.29 3.18 -8.84
CA HIS A 28 20.94 2.53 -9.95
C HIS A 28 19.96 2.18 -11.08
N GLY A 29 18.67 2.52 -10.89
CA GLY A 29 17.62 2.29 -11.88
C GLY A 29 16.90 0.95 -11.73
N ASN A 30 17.22 0.19 -10.66
CA ASN A 30 16.47 -1.01 -10.34
C ASN A 30 15.17 -0.62 -9.64
N VAL A 31 14.06 -1.17 -10.10
CA VAL A 31 12.75 -1.01 -9.50
C VAL A 31 12.03 -2.35 -9.53
N ILE A 32 11.49 -2.74 -8.39
CA ILE A 32 10.67 -3.95 -8.23
C ILE A 32 9.33 -3.60 -7.62
N HIS A 33 8.34 -4.49 -7.77
CA HIS A 33 7.10 -4.43 -7.00
C HIS A 33 7.02 -5.61 -6.01
N LEU A 34 6.34 -5.39 -4.89
CA LEU A 34 6.23 -6.35 -3.79
C LEU A 34 4.80 -6.91 -3.64
N GLY A 35 4.07 -6.96 -4.74
CA GLY A 35 2.67 -7.36 -4.75
C GLY A 35 1.72 -6.22 -4.38
N GLU A 36 0.45 -6.60 -4.24
CA GLU A 36 -0.63 -5.68 -3.97
C GLU A 36 -1.15 -5.78 -2.54
N ARG A 37 -1.82 -4.69 -2.14
CA ARG A 37 -2.67 -4.61 -0.95
C ARG A 37 -4.10 -4.26 -1.36
N GLU A 38 -5.07 -4.84 -0.68
CA GLU A 38 -6.48 -4.53 -0.75
C GLU A 38 -6.84 -3.51 0.33
N CYS A 39 -7.25 -2.32 -0.06
CA CYS A 39 -7.50 -1.21 0.85
C CYS A 39 -8.91 -0.61 0.68
N SER A 40 -9.88 -1.40 0.22
CA SER A 40 -11.25 -0.93 -0.05
C SER A 40 -12.08 -0.69 1.20
N VAL A 41 -11.70 -1.27 2.35
CA VAL A 41 -12.43 -1.07 3.61
C VAL A 41 -12.03 0.28 4.20
N GLN A 42 -12.82 1.28 3.88
CA GLN A 42 -12.57 2.67 4.23
C GLN A 42 -13.77 3.31 4.89
N ARG A 43 -13.52 4.30 5.75
CA ARG A 43 -14.53 5.20 6.28
C ARG A 43 -14.16 6.64 5.93
N ARG A 44 -15.00 7.31 5.13
CA ARG A 44 -14.75 8.68 4.65
C ARG A 44 -13.38 8.84 3.99
N HIS A 45 -13.02 7.91 3.10
CA HIS A 45 -11.74 7.84 2.41
C HIS A 45 -10.52 7.55 3.29
N GLN A 46 -10.75 7.18 4.56
CA GLN A 46 -9.70 6.74 5.47
C GLN A 46 -9.69 5.22 5.52
N LYS A 47 -8.56 4.61 5.19
CA LYS A 47 -8.35 3.17 5.28
C LYS A 47 -8.54 2.68 6.72
N VAL A 48 -9.22 1.55 6.92
CA VAL A 48 -9.54 0.98 8.23
C VAL A 48 -9.04 -0.44 8.36
N LEU A 49 -9.19 -1.23 7.30
CA LEU A 49 -8.67 -2.58 7.19
C LEU A 49 -7.94 -2.72 5.87
N GLU A 50 -6.77 -3.29 5.93
CA GLU A 50 -5.94 -3.62 4.77
C GLU A 50 -5.57 -5.09 4.82
N GLU A 51 -5.52 -5.72 3.66
CA GLU A 51 -5.08 -7.11 3.53
C GLU A 51 -4.15 -7.32 2.33
N ALA A 52 -3.28 -8.29 2.44
CA ALA A 52 -2.41 -8.71 1.36
C ALA A 52 -2.24 -10.24 1.38
N PRO A 53 -2.27 -10.91 0.20
CA PRO A 53 -2.67 -10.35 -1.09
C PRO A 53 -4.17 -10.05 -1.17
N SER A 54 -4.61 -9.34 -2.23
CA SER A 54 -6.03 -9.07 -2.46
C SER A 54 -6.76 -10.34 -2.91
N PRO A 55 -7.94 -10.65 -2.34
CA PRO A 55 -8.76 -11.76 -2.82
C PRO A 55 -9.37 -11.52 -4.21
N LEU A 56 -9.36 -10.28 -4.70
CA LEU A 56 -9.86 -9.92 -6.02
C LEU A 56 -8.82 -10.18 -7.12
N VAL A 57 -7.54 -9.95 -6.80
CA VAL A 57 -6.44 -9.90 -7.77
C VAL A 57 -5.90 -11.30 -8.03
N ASP A 58 -6.07 -11.77 -9.26
CA ASP A 58 -5.45 -13.00 -9.72
C ASP A 58 -3.99 -12.78 -10.17
N PRO A 59 -3.23 -13.85 -10.41
CA PRO A 59 -1.81 -13.72 -10.78
C PRO A 59 -1.56 -12.90 -12.07
N GLU A 60 -2.45 -12.99 -13.06
CA GLU A 60 -2.32 -12.25 -14.31
C GLU A 60 -2.52 -10.74 -14.07
N MET A 61 -3.55 -10.39 -13.35
CA MET A 61 -3.83 -9.01 -12.96
C MET A 61 -2.71 -8.42 -12.11
N ARG A 62 -2.20 -9.19 -11.12
CA ARG A 62 -1.06 -8.78 -10.30
C ARG A 62 0.16 -8.47 -11.14
N ALA A 63 0.47 -9.32 -12.11
CA ALA A 63 1.59 -9.09 -13.02
C ALA A 63 1.39 -7.83 -13.86
N ALA A 64 0.19 -7.60 -14.39
CA ALA A 64 -0.12 -6.43 -15.20
C ALA A 64 -0.05 -5.13 -14.38
N MET A 65 -0.65 -5.10 -13.20
CA MET A 65 -0.61 -3.95 -12.29
C MET A 65 0.81 -3.67 -11.80
N GLY A 66 1.55 -4.73 -11.44
CA GLY A 66 2.95 -4.64 -11.03
C GLY A 66 3.84 -4.07 -12.13
N ALA A 67 3.69 -4.56 -13.36
CA ALA A 67 4.44 -4.05 -14.50
C ALA A 67 4.16 -2.56 -14.76
N GLN A 68 2.90 -2.13 -14.67
CA GLN A 68 2.53 -0.73 -14.81
C GLN A 68 3.13 0.14 -13.69
N ALA A 69 3.05 -0.32 -12.43
CA ALA A 69 3.61 0.38 -11.29
C ALA A 69 5.13 0.55 -11.39
N VAL A 70 5.83 -0.52 -11.77
CA VAL A 70 7.29 -0.49 -12.01
C VAL A 70 7.64 0.43 -13.19
N GLY A 71 6.85 0.39 -14.28
CA GLY A 71 7.04 1.27 -15.43
C GLY A 71 6.91 2.75 -15.05
N LEU A 72 5.86 3.11 -14.31
CA LEU A 72 5.66 4.47 -13.80
C LEU A 72 6.81 4.93 -12.90
N ALA A 73 7.24 4.08 -11.95
CA ALA A 73 8.33 4.41 -11.05
C ALA A 73 9.66 4.60 -11.79
N LYS A 74 9.95 3.77 -12.80
CA LYS A 74 11.16 3.91 -13.65
C LYS A 74 11.14 5.19 -14.47
N GLU A 75 9.99 5.53 -15.07
CA GLU A 75 9.87 6.72 -15.92
C GLU A 75 10.17 8.02 -15.16
N VAL A 76 9.79 8.08 -13.89
CA VAL A 76 10.07 9.25 -13.03
C VAL A 76 11.38 9.15 -12.26
N GLY A 77 12.17 8.09 -12.45
CA GLY A 77 13.42 7.85 -11.70
C GLY A 77 13.19 7.72 -10.20
N TYR A 78 12.09 7.08 -9.82
CA TYR A 78 11.70 6.96 -8.42
C TYR A 78 12.70 6.13 -7.60
N ARG A 79 12.96 6.59 -6.37
CA ARG A 79 13.85 5.91 -5.41
C ARG A 79 13.15 5.76 -4.07
N SER A 80 13.50 4.71 -3.33
CA SER A 80 12.91 4.36 -2.03
C SER A 80 11.60 3.58 -2.17
N ALA A 81 10.91 3.32 -1.03
CA ALA A 81 9.60 2.70 -1.02
C ALA A 81 8.52 3.71 -1.41
N GLY A 82 7.63 3.30 -2.29
CA GLY A 82 6.46 4.07 -2.72
C GLY A 82 5.31 3.14 -3.08
N THR A 83 4.15 3.71 -3.30
CA THR A 83 2.94 2.94 -3.59
C THR A 83 2.20 3.56 -4.76
N VAL A 84 1.84 2.72 -5.73
CA VAL A 84 0.99 3.10 -6.85
C VAL A 84 -0.42 2.60 -6.57
N GLU A 85 -1.36 3.52 -6.46
CA GLU A 85 -2.77 3.24 -6.16
C GLU A 85 -3.60 3.13 -7.42
N PHE A 86 -4.50 2.16 -7.43
CA PHE A 86 -5.42 1.87 -8.52
C PHE A 86 -6.85 1.75 -8.01
N ILE A 87 -7.78 2.07 -8.87
CA ILE A 87 -9.18 1.71 -8.72
C ILE A 87 -9.51 0.56 -9.68
N VAL A 88 -10.10 -0.50 -9.16
CA VAL A 88 -10.44 -1.69 -9.92
C VAL A 88 -11.95 -1.82 -10.04
N SER A 89 -12.46 -1.97 -11.27
CA SER A 89 -13.89 -2.14 -11.54
C SER A 89 -14.38 -3.55 -11.20
N GLN A 90 -15.71 -3.74 -11.27
CA GLN A 90 -16.33 -5.07 -11.11
C GLN A 90 -15.92 -6.03 -12.25
N ASP A 91 -15.60 -5.50 -13.43
CA ASP A 91 -15.16 -6.27 -14.60
C ASP A 91 -13.64 -6.55 -14.58
N LYS A 92 -12.98 -6.28 -13.45
CA LYS A 92 -11.53 -6.44 -13.26
C LYS A 92 -10.67 -5.54 -14.15
N GLU A 93 -11.22 -4.45 -14.66
CA GLU A 93 -10.42 -3.40 -15.28
C GLU A 93 -9.82 -2.51 -14.20
N PHE A 94 -8.55 -2.15 -14.32
CA PHE A 94 -7.87 -1.31 -13.35
C PHE A 94 -7.38 -0.01 -13.96
N TYR A 95 -7.46 1.06 -13.18
CA TYR A 95 -7.12 2.41 -13.59
C TYR A 95 -6.21 3.04 -12.56
N PHE A 96 -5.16 3.71 -13.04
CA PHE A 96 -4.26 4.47 -12.19
C PHE A 96 -5.00 5.59 -11.46
N LEU A 97 -4.77 5.69 -10.17
CA LEU A 97 -5.34 6.73 -9.33
C LEU A 97 -4.28 7.78 -8.96
N GLU A 98 -3.28 7.36 -8.21
CA GLU A 98 -2.18 8.23 -7.79
C GLU A 98 -0.93 7.41 -7.38
N MET A 99 0.18 8.11 -7.15
CA MET A 99 1.38 7.53 -6.54
C MET A 99 1.71 8.23 -5.23
N ASN A 100 1.81 7.47 -4.17
CA ASN A 100 2.28 7.94 -2.87
C ASN A 100 3.80 7.73 -2.78
N THR A 101 4.55 8.83 -2.78
CA THR A 101 6.00 8.82 -2.79
C THR A 101 6.59 8.76 -1.38
N ARG A 102 6.10 7.86 -0.58
CA ARG A 102 6.48 7.64 0.83
C ARG A 102 6.09 6.24 1.28
N LEU A 103 6.65 5.81 2.39
CA LEU A 103 6.14 4.64 3.10
C LEU A 103 4.72 4.94 3.63
N GLN A 104 3.83 3.97 3.53
CA GLN A 104 2.46 4.08 4.03
C GLN A 104 2.29 3.28 5.33
N VAL A 105 1.22 3.58 6.09
CA VAL A 105 0.91 2.90 7.35
C VAL A 105 0.76 1.40 7.13
N GLU A 106 0.12 1.01 6.04
CA GLU A 106 -0.22 -0.36 5.66
C GLU A 106 0.93 -1.19 5.06
N HIS A 107 2.18 -0.70 5.12
CA HIS A 107 3.35 -1.46 4.65
C HIS A 107 3.55 -2.81 5.37
N PRO A 108 3.15 -2.97 6.66
CA PRO A 108 3.40 -4.22 7.38
C PRO A 108 2.73 -5.44 6.74
N VAL A 109 1.55 -5.29 6.11
CA VAL A 109 0.92 -6.44 5.44
C VAL A 109 1.75 -6.94 4.27
N THR A 110 2.45 -6.05 3.55
CA THR A 110 3.40 -6.42 2.49
C THR A 110 4.65 -7.10 3.08
N GLU A 111 5.21 -6.56 4.15
CA GLU A 111 6.37 -7.14 4.83
C GLU A 111 6.07 -8.56 5.33
N MET A 112 4.90 -8.76 5.91
CA MET A 112 4.46 -10.05 6.45
C MET A 112 4.37 -11.15 5.39
N ILE A 113 3.91 -10.81 4.17
CA ILE A 113 3.75 -11.81 3.10
C ILE A 113 4.99 -11.98 2.22
N THR A 114 5.94 -11.03 2.26
CA THR A 114 7.16 -11.07 1.45
C THR A 114 8.41 -11.43 2.27
N GLY A 115 8.35 -11.27 3.59
CA GLY A 115 9.49 -11.44 4.48
C GLY A 115 10.55 -10.34 4.38
N LEU A 116 10.24 -9.21 3.73
CA LEU A 116 11.13 -8.08 3.55
C LEU A 116 10.85 -6.99 4.60
N ASP A 117 11.89 -6.37 5.13
CA ASP A 117 11.80 -5.16 5.96
C ASP A 117 11.96 -3.94 5.05
N LEU A 118 10.86 -3.26 4.75
CA LEU A 118 10.85 -2.08 3.87
C LEU A 118 11.61 -0.90 4.46
N VAL A 119 11.61 -0.76 5.77
CA VAL A 119 12.34 0.32 6.44
C VAL A 119 13.85 0.08 6.33
N GLU A 120 14.31 -1.15 6.52
CA GLU A 120 15.72 -1.51 6.29
C GLU A 120 16.11 -1.24 4.84
N GLU A 121 15.30 -1.69 3.88
CA GLU A 121 15.58 -1.47 2.45
C GLU A 121 15.63 0.04 2.10
N MET A 122 14.75 0.85 2.65
CA MET A 122 14.78 2.30 2.47
C MET A 122 16.08 2.93 3.00
N LEU A 123 16.57 2.47 4.16
CA LEU A 123 17.84 2.96 4.72
C LEU A 123 19.02 2.55 3.84
N ARG A 124 19.03 1.32 3.31
CA ARG A 124 20.06 0.85 2.38
C ARG A 124 20.08 1.64 1.07
N VAL A 125 18.90 1.86 0.48
CA VAL A 125 18.76 2.68 -0.73
C VAL A 125 19.23 4.13 -0.46
N ALA A 126 18.89 4.69 0.70
CA ALA A 126 19.36 6.02 1.09
C ALA A 126 20.88 6.09 1.28
N ALA A 127 21.51 4.98 1.69
CA ALA A 127 22.97 4.85 1.77
C ALA A 127 23.63 4.66 0.40
N GLY A 128 22.85 4.54 -0.69
CA GLY A 128 23.35 4.38 -2.06
C GLY A 128 23.57 2.92 -2.47
N GLU A 129 23.11 1.96 -1.69
CA GLU A 129 23.19 0.53 -2.03
C GLU A 129 22.23 0.19 -3.17
N GLU A 130 22.60 -0.80 -3.99
CA GLU A 130 21.71 -1.43 -4.96
C GLU A 130 20.68 -2.31 -4.24
N LEU A 131 19.50 -2.48 -4.85
CA LEU A 131 18.52 -3.44 -4.36
C LEU A 131 19.11 -4.85 -4.29
N ARG A 132 18.94 -5.51 -3.16
CA ARG A 132 19.40 -6.90 -2.92
C ARG A 132 18.55 -7.94 -3.66
N TRP A 133 17.39 -7.53 -4.17
CA TRP A 133 16.35 -8.38 -4.72
C TRP A 133 16.06 -8.03 -6.16
N LYS A 134 15.85 -9.05 -6.98
CA LYS A 134 15.26 -8.92 -8.31
C LYS A 134 13.78 -9.24 -8.24
N GLN A 135 13.02 -8.89 -9.27
CA GLN A 135 11.59 -9.17 -9.30
C GLN A 135 11.27 -10.66 -9.10
N ASP A 136 12.05 -11.54 -9.69
CA ASP A 136 11.86 -12.99 -9.60
C ASP A 136 12.19 -13.58 -8.22
N ASP A 137 12.87 -12.82 -7.37
CA ASP A 137 13.18 -13.23 -5.99
C ASP A 137 12.02 -12.96 -5.04
N ILE A 138 11.03 -12.14 -5.47
CA ILE A 138 9.90 -11.75 -4.65
C ILE A 138 8.83 -12.83 -4.69
N ALA A 139 8.66 -13.50 -3.56
CA ALA A 139 7.60 -14.49 -3.36
C ALA A 139 6.56 -13.94 -2.38
N ILE A 140 5.29 -14.23 -2.66
CA ILE A 140 4.18 -13.98 -1.74
C ILE A 140 3.91 -15.29 -1.00
N ASP A 141 4.05 -15.26 0.33
CA ASP A 141 3.80 -16.42 1.20
C ASP A 141 2.74 -16.06 2.24
N GLY A 142 1.63 -16.81 2.22
CA GLY A 142 0.54 -16.65 3.16
C GLY A 142 -0.36 -15.44 2.91
N TRP A 143 -0.96 -14.95 3.99
CA TRP A 143 -1.92 -13.85 4.05
C TRP A 143 -1.69 -12.98 5.28
N SER A 144 -1.87 -11.68 5.14
CA SER A 144 -1.79 -10.74 6.25
C SER A 144 -2.94 -9.75 6.23
N ILE A 145 -3.43 -9.38 7.41
CA ILE A 145 -4.48 -8.38 7.60
C ILE A 145 -4.03 -7.39 8.66
N GLU A 146 -4.17 -6.11 8.35
CA GLU A 146 -3.96 -5.01 9.29
C GLU A 146 -5.31 -4.37 9.63
N ALA A 147 -5.49 -4.03 10.91
CA ALA A 147 -6.60 -3.25 11.39
C ALA A 147 -6.09 -2.00 12.11
N ARG A 148 -6.55 -0.83 11.69
CA ARG A 148 -6.17 0.43 12.33
C ARG A 148 -7.03 0.70 13.57
N LEU A 149 -6.35 1.01 14.67
CA LEU A 149 -7.01 1.47 15.88
C LEU A 149 -6.96 3.01 15.94
N TYR A 150 -8.14 3.61 15.99
CA TYR A 150 -8.29 5.05 16.09
C TYR A 150 -8.87 5.45 17.44
N ALA A 151 -8.28 6.48 18.09
CA ALA A 151 -8.86 7.11 19.26
C ALA A 151 -9.99 8.05 18.82
N GLU A 152 -11.17 7.49 18.61
CA GLU A 152 -12.37 8.18 18.13
C GLU A 152 -13.57 7.84 19.00
N ASP A 153 -14.51 8.77 19.08
CA ASP A 153 -15.76 8.60 19.83
C ASP A 153 -16.92 8.30 18.88
N PRO A 154 -17.43 7.05 18.84
CA PRO A 154 -18.54 6.67 17.98
C PRO A 154 -19.84 7.45 18.27
N SER A 155 -20.06 7.82 19.54
CA SER A 155 -21.27 8.56 19.95
C SER A 155 -21.29 9.99 19.41
N ARG A 156 -20.12 10.54 19.08
CA ARG A 156 -19.90 11.86 18.53
C ARG A 156 -19.53 11.80 17.04
N ASN A 157 -20.10 10.85 16.33
CA ASN A 157 -19.85 10.65 14.89
C ASN A 157 -18.36 10.44 14.55
N PHE A 158 -17.65 9.69 15.41
CA PHE A 158 -16.25 9.38 15.27
C PHE A 158 -15.33 10.61 15.24
N LEU A 159 -15.66 11.64 16.03
CA LEU A 159 -14.72 12.73 16.25
C LEU A 159 -13.48 12.22 16.99
N PRO A 160 -12.29 12.74 16.67
CA PRO A 160 -11.08 12.40 17.40
C PRO A 160 -11.23 12.62 18.90
N SER A 161 -10.85 11.62 19.68
CA SER A 161 -10.86 11.65 21.13
C SER A 161 -9.42 11.76 21.62
N ILE A 162 -9.06 12.91 22.12
CA ILE A 162 -7.74 13.18 22.69
C ILE A 162 -7.72 12.85 24.18
N GLY A 163 -6.60 12.32 24.66
CA GLY A 163 -6.44 12.00 26.06
C GLY A 163 -5.32 11.00 26.32
N ARG A 164 -5.07 10.74 27.59
CA ARG A 164 -4.09 9.75 28.03
C ARG A 164 -4.72 8.37 28.08
N LEU A 165 -4.12 7.39 27.39
CA LEU A 165 -4.44 5.98 27.58
C LEU A 165 -4.12 5.57 29.01
N ARG A 166 -5.14 5.12 29.76
CA ARG A 166 -4.97 4.62 31.12
C ARG A 166 -4.65 3.12 31.16
N ARG A 167 -5.14 2.41 30.17
CA ARG A 167 -4.91 0.97 30.01
C ARG A 167 -4.84 0.67 28.51
N TYR A 168 -3.80 -0.07 28.14
CA TYR A 168 -3.66 -0.64 26.82
C TYR A 168 -3.42 -2.14 26.99
N ALA A 169 -4.21 -2.96 26.31
CA ALA A 169 -4.04 -4.39 26.27
C ALA A 169 -4.34 -4.84 24.84
N GLU A 170 -3.31 -5.30 24.16
CA GLU A 170 -3.44 -5.90 22.86
C GLU A 170 -4.05 -7.31 22.96
N PRO A 171 -4.73 -7.79 21.92
CA PRO A 171 -5.14 -9.18 21.85
C PRO A 171 -3.93 -10.10 21.96
N ALA A 172 -4.02 -11.13 22.80
CA ALA A 172 -2.99 -12.17 22.81
C ALA A 172 -2.98 -12.88 21.44
N ALA A 173 -1.80 -13.03 20.86
CA ALA A 173 -1.66 -13.71 19.58
C ALA A 173 -2.14 -15.16 19.69
N VAL A 174 -3.02 -15.57 18.78
CA VAL A 174 -3.44 -16.98 18.65
C VAL A 174 -2.48 -17.72 17.72
N SER A 175 -1.83 -16.98 16.80
CA SER A 175 -0.76 -17.46 15.94
C SER A 175 0.39 -16.44 15.90
N TYR A 176 0.22 -15.33 15.22
CA TYR A 176 1.18 -14.23 15.13
C TYR A 176 0.47 -12.88 15.11
N THR A 177 0.92 -11.95 15.93
CA THR A 177 0.40 -10.57 15.96
C THR A 177 1.57 -9.60 15.97
N HIS A 178 1.59 -8.67 15.02
CA HIS A 178 2.55 -7.57 14.97
C HIS A 178 1.82 -6.26 15.20
N LEU A 179 2.37 -5.41 16.07
CA LEU A 179 1.84 -4.07 16.30
C LEU A 179 2.88 -3.05 15.87
N THR A 180 2.53 -2.27 14.86
CA THR A 180 3.25 -1.05 14.54
C THR A 180 2.50 0.13 15.14
N LEU A 181 3.17 0.94 15.95
CA LEU A 181 2.63 2.19 16.42
C LEU A 181 2.64 3.20 15.26
N PRO A 182 1.51 3.86 14.97
CA PRO A 182 1.53 4.93 13.99
C PRO A 182 2.47 6.04 14.49
N THR A 183 3.31 6.52 13.59
CA THR A 183 4.11 7.73 13.85
C THR A 183 3.12 8.87 14.03
N ILE A 184 3.00 9.38 15.23
CA ILE A 184 2.21 10.58 15.50
C ILE A 184 2.99 11.71 14.83
N GLY A 185 2.50 12.16 13.67
CA GLY A 185 2.93 13.43 13.12
C GLY A 185 2.51 14.54 14.10
N GLU A 186 3.46 15.32 14.50
CA GLU A 186 3.22 16.53 15.29
C GLU A 186 2.35 17.53 14.54
#